data_1fdc1722c84837e70f26cde2aea37c72
#
_entry.id   1fdc1722c84837e70f26cde2aea37c72
#
_cell.length_a   1.000
_cell.length_b   1.000
_cell.length_c   1.000
_cell.angle_alpha   90.00
_cell.angle_beta   90.00
_cell.angle_gamma   90.00
#
_symmetry.space_group_name_H-M   'P 1'
#
loop_
_entity.id
_entity.type
_entity.pdbx_description
1 polymer ?
#
loop_
_entity_poly.entity_id
_entity_poly.type
_entity_poly.pdbx_seq_one_letter_code
_entity_poly.pdbx_strand_id
1 'polypeptide(L)'
;QGDVMAHQTRNTLLIAQHRFVAAVGLHDVIVVETADAVLVAHKDQAQDVKAIVSRLKDAKRSEHISHRKVYRPWGCYEGVDAGERFQVKRITVNPGAALSLQMHHHRAEHWIVVTGTARVTRGDEVFLLTENQSTYIPLGTKHRLENPGAMPLEMIEVQSGGYLGEDDIVRFEDKYNRGSNQ
;
A
#
# COMPACT_ATOMS: atom_id res chain seq x y z
N GLN A 1 22.03 3.08 -8.73
CA GLN A 1 21.70 2.46 -7.45
C GLN A 1 20.52 1.52 -7.66
N GLY A 2 20.51 0.33 -7.01
CA GLY A 2 19.52 -0.72 -7.22
C GLY A 2 19.89 -1.65 -8.38
N ASP A 3 18.90 -2.41 -8.90
CA ASP A 3 19.10 -3.35 -10.00
C ASP A 3 19.11 -2.61 -11.34
N VAL A 4 20.30 -2.17 -11.76
CA VAL A 4 20.51 -1.34 -12.94
C VAL A 4 21.59 -1.88 -13.86
N MET A 5 21.39 -1.77 -15.16
CA MET A 5 22.39 -2.06 -16.20
C MET A 5 22.47 -0.90 -17.18
N ALA A 6 23.69 -0.47 -17.50
CA ALA A 6 23.93 0.65 -18.40
C ALA A 6 24.90 0.25 -19.53
N HIS A 7 24.59 0.61 -20.75
CA HIS A 7 25.45 0.44 -21.94
C HIS A 7 25.55 1.77 -22.68
N GLN A 8 26.79 2.20 -22.99
CA GLN A 8 27.06 3.48 -23.68
C GLN A 8 26.33 4.68 -23.06
N THR A 9 26.21 4.69 -21.74
CA THR A 9 25.52 5.73 -20.96
C THR A 9 26.53 6.56 -20.18
N ARG A 10 26.40 7.90 -20.24
CA ARG A 10 27.36 8.84 -19.62
C ARG A 10 26.63 9.90 -18.82
N ASN A 11 27.27 10.33 -17.71
CA ASN A 11 26.79 11.42 -16.84
C ASN A 11 25.30 11.26 -16.43
N THR A 12 24.84 10.03 -16.21
CA THR A 12 23.43 9.69 -16.01
C THR A 12 23.26 9.08 -14.62
N LEU A 13 22.22 9.53 -13.90
CA LEU A 13 21.81 8.96 -12.62
C LEU A 13 20.72 7.92 -12.87
N LEU A 14 20.94 6.68 -12.43
CA LEU A 14 19.96 5.60 -12.49
C LEU A 14 19.66 5.13 -11.07
N ILE A 15 18.40 5.21 -10.66
CA ILE A 15 17.88 4.68 -9.39
C ILE A 15 16.73 3.75 -9.70
N ALA A 16 16.86 2.48 -9.30
CA ALA A 16 15.84 1.46 -9.40
C ALA A 16 15.52 0.94 -8.00
N GLN A 17 14.31 1.19 -7.51
CA GLN A 17 13.91 0.74 -6.18
C GLN A 17 13.18 -0.60 -6.22
N HIS A 18 12.49 -0.92 -7.30
CA HIS A 18 11.63 -2.11 -7.41
C HIS A 18 11.87 -2.93 -8.67
N ARG A 19 12.09 -2.30 -9.83
CA ARG A 19 12.21 -2.98 -11.12
C ARG A 19 13.63 -2.90 -11.63
N PHE A 20 14.04 -3.92 -12.39
CA PHE A 20 15.25 -3.84 -13.20
C PHE A 20 15.14 -2.68 -14.19
N VAL A 21 16.16 -1.81 -14.23
CA VAL A 21 16.26 -0.68 -15.15
C VAL A 21 17.47 -0.85 -16.06
N ALA A 22 17.24 -1.01 -17.35
CA ALA A 22 18.28 -1.00 -18.37
C ALA A 22 18.32 0.35 -19.08
N ALA A 23 19.51 0.91 -19.26
CA ALA A 23 19.75 2.18 -19.94
C ALA A 23 20.78 2.02 -21.04
N VAL A 24 20.47 2.45 -22.26
CA VAL A 24 21.34 2.35 -23.43
C VAL A 24 21.44 3.70 -24.12
N GLY A 25 22.68 4.17 -24.36
CA GLY A 25 22.96 5.38 -25.14
C GLY A 25 22.48 6.68 -24.52
N LEU A 26 22.26 6.74 -23.20
CA LEU A 26 21.78 7.94 -22.51
C LEU A 26 22.91 8.87 -22.09
N HIS A 27 22.68 10.17 -22.20
CA HIS A 27 23.58 11.23 -21.78
C HIS A 27 22.84 12.29 -20.97
N ASP A 28 23.43 12.72 -19.84
CA ASP A 28 22.92 13.82 -19.01
C ASP A 28 21.46 13.62 -18.52
N VAL A 29 21.07 12.37 -18.22
CA VAL A 29 19.70 11.99 -17.85
C VAL A 29 19.66 11.53 -16.39
N ILE A 30 18.54 11.82 -15.74
CA ILE A 30 18.15 11.26 -14.45
C ILE A 30 17.00 10.29 -14.72
N VAL A 31 17.14 9.05 -14.27
CA VAL A 31 16.08 8.04 -14.27
C VAL A 31 15.87 7.58 -12.82
N VAL A 32 14.68 7.77 -12.29
CA VAL A 32 14.28 7.30 -10.96
C VAL A 32 13.04 6.44 -11.12
N GLU A 33 13.19 5.16 -10.80
CA GLU A 33 12.09 4.20 -10.77
C GLU A 33 11.70 3.94 -9.31
N THR A 34 10.42 4.07 -9.03
CA THR A 34 9.77 3.75 -7.76
C THR A 34 8.64 2.75 -7.97
N ALA A 35 7.98 2.27 -6.91
CA ALA A 35 6.89 1.30 -7.03
C ALA A 35 5.70 1.79 -7.90
N ASP A 36 5.50 3.11 -7.95
CA ASP A 36 4.31 3.77 -8.50
C ASP A 36 4.60 4.69 -9.69
N ALA A 37 5.85 5.09 -9.91
CA ALA A 37 6.18 6.00 -11.00
C ALA A 37 7.61 5.81 -11.53
N VAL A 38 7.84 6.25 -12.76
CA VAL A 38 9.17 6.40 -13.35
C VAL A 38 9.33 7.85 -13.79
N LEU A 39 10.34 8.52 -13.25
CA LEU A 39 10.78 9.83 -13.69
C LEU A 39 11.95 9.68 -14.65
N VAL A 40 11.86 10.32 -15.80
CA VAL A 40 12.98 10.52 -16.73
C VAL A 40 13.10 12.01 -17.01
N ALA A 41 14.26 12.60 -16.70
CA ALA A 41 14.50 14.03 -16.89
C ALA A 41 15.93 14.30 -17.35
N HIS A 42 16.14 15.33 -18.15
CA HIS A 42 17.47 15.87 -18.39
C HIS A 42 18.00 16.51 -17.09
N LYS A 43 19.28 16.36 -16.78
CA LYS A 43 19.87 16.89 -15.54
C LYS A 43 19.63 18.39 -15.35
N ASP A 44 19.80 19.17 -16.40
CA ASP A 44 19.64 20.62 -16.35
C ASP A 44 18.19 21.07 -16.17
N GLN A 45 17.23 20.17 -16.38
CA GLN A 45 15.79 20.42 -16.24
C GLN A 45 15.18 19.74 -15.01
N ALA A 46 16.00 19.27 -14.08
CA ALA A 46 15.50 18.58 -12.87
C ALA A 46 14.54 19.44 -12.02
N GLN A 47 14.67 20.77 -12.06
CA GLN A 47 13.77 21.70 -11.36
C GLN A 47 12.36 21.75 -11.97
N ASP A 48 12.22 21.41 -13.25
CA ASP A 48 10.94 21.46 -13.98
C ASP A 48 10.02 20.27 -13.62
N VAL A 49 10.52 19.30 -12.85
CA VAL A 49 9.70 18.23 -12.25
C VAL A 49 8.52 18.81 -11.45
N LYS A 50 8.65 20.03 -10.89
CA LYS A 50 7.56 20.73 -10.21
C LYS A 50 6.35 20.97 -11.13
N ALA A 51 6.57 21.22 -12.42
CA ALA A 51 5.48 21.40 -13.39
C ALA A 51 4.71 20.09 -13.62
N ILE A 52 5.39 18.95 -13.62
CA ILE A 52 4.74 17.63 -13.71
C ILE A 52 3.88 17.38 -12.46
N VAL A 53 4.42 17.67 -11.26
CA VAL A 53 3.67 17.52 -9.99
C VAL A 53 2.40 18.40 -10.00
N SER A 54 2.47 19.64 -10.51
CA SER A 54 1.29 20.50 -10.66
C SER A 54 0.24 19.87 -11.57
N ARG A 55 0.65 19.35 -12.73
CA ARG A 55 -0.25 18.69 -13.68
C ARG A 55 -0.90 17.42 -13.10
N LEU A 56 -0.17 16.64 -12.30
CA LEU A 56 -0.72 15.49 -11.61
C LEU A 56 -1.81 15.89 -10.61
N LYS A 57 -1.62 17.00 -9.88
CA LYS A 57 -2.63 17.58 -8.99
C LYS A 57 -3.88 18.02 -9.74
N ASP A 58 -3.70 18.77 -10.84
CA ASP A 58 -4.81 19.26 -11.66
C ASP A 58 -5.62 18.11 -12.28
N ALA A 59 -4.93 17.04 -12.66
CA ALA A 59 -5.53 15.80 -13.18
C ALA A 59 -6.09 14.88 -12.07
N LYS A 60 -6.03 15.28 -10.79
CA LYS A 60 -6.47 14.50 -9.61
C LYS A 60 -5.87 13.09 -9.56
N ARG A 61 -4.65 12.94 -10.02
CA ARG A 61 -3.91 11.67 -9.95
C ARG A 61 -3.31 11.50 -8.55
N SER A 62 -3.26 10.26 -8.06
CA SER A 62 -2.82 9.94 -6.70
C SER A 62 -1.30 9.87 -6.54
N GLU A 63 -0.53 9.72 -7.60
CA GLU A 63 0.92 9.47 -7.57
C GLU A 63 1.73 10.63 -6.96
N HIS A 64 1.14 11.82 -6.82
CA HIS A 64 1.76 12.95 -6.16
C HIS A 64 1.44 13.06 -4.66
N ILE A 65 0.47 12.27 -4.15
CA ILE A 65 -0.03 12.34 -2.77
C ILE A 65 0.32 11.08 -1.98
N SER A 66 0.12 9.90 -2.56
CA SER A 66 0.27 8.64 -1.87
C SER A 66 1.28 7.74 -2.55
N HIS A 67 2.25 7.29 -1.78
CA HIS A 67 3.08 6.17 -2.18
C HIS A 67 2.24 4.89 -2.12
N ARG A 68 2.60 3.92 -2.97
CA ARG A 68 2.00 2.58 -2.95
C ARG A 68 2.04 1.95 -1.55
N LYS A 69 3.10 2.26 -0.77
CA LYS A 69 3.26 1.84 0.62
C LYS A 69 2.94 2.98 1.58
N VAL A 70 1.98 2.75 2.46
CA VAL A 70 1.49 3.72 3.45
C VAL A 70 1.79 3.22 4.85
N TYR A 71 2.51 4.04 5.63
CA TYR A 71 2.84 3.73 7.02
C TYR A 71 1.73 4.20 7.96
N ARG A 72 1.49 3.41 8.99
CA ARG A 72 0.51 3.62 10.05
C ARG A 72 1.13 3.29 11.42
N PRO A 73 0.57 3.74 12.54
CA PRO A 73 1.11 3.41 13.86
C PRO A 73 1.18 1.90 14.14
N TRP A 74 0.33 1.11 13.51
CA TRP A 74 0.28 -0.34 13.67
C TRP A 74 1.20 -1.11 12.69
N GLY A 75 1.82 -0.44 11.72
CA GLY A 75 2.65 -1.07 10.69
C GLY A 75 2.55 -0.36 9.35
N CYS A 76 2.27 -1.09 8.28
CA CYS A 76 2.07 -0.49 6.96
C CYS A 76 1.16 -1.35 6.08
N TYR A 77 0.63 -0.75 5.02
CA TYR A 77 0.04 -1.49 3.92
C TYR A 77 0.62 -1.01 2.59
N GLU A 78 0.61 -1.91 1.62
CA GLU A 78 1.05 -1.65 0.26
C GLU A 78 0.00 -2.12 -0.73
N GLY A 79 -0.43 -1.24 -1.65
CA GLY A 79 -1.30 -1.61 -2.76
C GLY A 79 -0.55 -2.52 -3.74
N VAL A 80 -1.05 -3.71 -3.98
CA VAL A 80 -0.48 -4.69 -4.92
C VAL A 80 -1.09 -4.53 -6.29
N ASP A 81 -2.43 -4.52 -6.33
CA ASP A 81 -3.21 -4.39 -7.56
C ASP A 81 -4.56 -3.75 -7.27
N ALA A 82 -5.18 -3.14 -8.28
CA ALA A 82 -6.50 -2.53 -8.15
C ALA A 82 -7.22 -2.50 -9.50
N GLY A 83 -8.53 -2.69 -9.45
CA GLY A 83 -9.45 -2.54 -10.57
C GLY A 83 -10.70 -1.80 -10.16
N GLU A 84 -11.67 -1.72 -11.05
CA GLU A 84 -12.93 -0.99 -10.83
C GLU A 84 -13.68 -1.47 -9.58
N ARG A 85 -13.64 -2.77 -9.30
CA ARG A 85 -14.42 -3.42 -8.23
C ARG A 85 -13.60 -4.23 -7.25
N PHE A 86 -12.26 -4.09 -7.27
CA PHE A 86 -11.38 -4.76 -6.31
C PHE A 86 -10.12 -3.95 -6.00
N GLN A 87 -9.55 -4.22 -4.82
CA GLN A 87 -8.20 -3.82 -4.43
C GLN A 87 -7.51 -4.98 -3.74
N VAL A 88 -6.22 -5.14 -4.01
CA VAL A 88 -5.35 -6.10 -3.31
C VAL A 88 -4.31 -5.32 -2.53
N LYS A 89 -4.21 -5.58 -1.24
CA LYS A 89 -3.23 -4.95 -0.34
C LYS A 89 -2.38 -6.02 0.35
N ARG A 90 -1.11 -5.73 0.50
CA ARG A 90 -0.24 -6.42 1.45
C ARG A 90 -0.23 -5.61 2.73
N ILE A 91 -0.58 -6.23 3.85
CA ILE A 91 -0.62 -5.60 5.16
C ILE A 91 0.47 -6.21 6.04
N THR A 92 1.28 -5.35 6.66
CA THR A 92 2.27 -5.77 7.66
C THR A 92 1.90 -5.14 8.99
N VAL A 93 1.67 -5.97 10.02
CA VAL A 93 1.30 -5.52 11.36
C VAL A 93 2.46 -5.79 12.32
N ASN A 94 2.91 -4.75 13.02
CA ASN A 94 3.98 -4.85 14.00
C ASN A 94 3.59 -5.78 15.16
N PRO A 95 4.55 -6.41 15.84
CA PRO A 95 4.30 -7.22 17.03
C PRO A 95 3.46 -6.46 18.08
N GLY A 96 2.41 -7.10 18.60
CA GLY A 96 1.51 -6.54 19.60
C GLY A 96 0.58 -5.42 19.11
N ALA A 97 0.66 -5.05 17.83
CA ALA A 97 -0.18 -4.00 17.25
C ALA A 97 -1.52 -4.54 16.73
N ALA A 98 -2.47 -3.63 16.57
CA ALA A 98 -3.81 -3.93 16.09
C ALA A 98 -4.34 -2.81 15.18
N LEU A 99 -5.12 -3.17 14.17
CA LEU A 99 -5.91 -2.22 13.40
C LEU A 99 -7.12 -1.76 14.24
N SER A 100 -7.83 -0.72 13.79
CA SER A 100 -9.09 -0.30 14.39
C SER A 100 -10.15 -1.42 14.30
N LEU A 101 -11.08 -1.46 15.26
CA LEU A 101 -12.34 -2.17 15.05
C LEU A 101 -13.16 -1.35 14.05
N GLN A 102 -13.45 -1.92 12.89
CA GLN A 102 -14.02 -1.20 11.76
C GLN A 102 -15.07 -2.02 11.01
N MET A 103 -15.80 -1.36 10.13
CA MET A 103 -16.82 -1.96 9.28
C MET A 103 -16.86 -1.20 7.94
N HIS A 104 -17.29 -1.86 6.88
CA HIS A 104 -17.50 -1.29 5.55
C HIS A 104 -18.91 -1.53 5.05
N HIS A 105 -19.52 -0.52 4.45
CA HIS A 105 -20.88 -0.64 3.90
C HIS A 105 -20.92 -1.19 2.47
N HIS A 106 -19.84 -0.99 1.69
CA HIS A 106 -19.88 -1.21 0.24
C HIS A 106 -18.86 -2.24 -0.25
N ARG A 107 -18.01 -2.79 0.65
CA ARG A 107 -17.02 -3.81 0.29
C ARG A 107 -16.93 -4.93 1.29
N ALA A 108 -16.65 -6.12 0.80
CA ALA A 108 -16.27 -7.30 1.58
C ALA A 108 -14.75 -7.51 1.45
N GLU A 109 -14.18 -8.31 2.36
CA GLU A 109 -12.74 -8.55 2.37
C GLU A 109 -12.43 -10.04 2.49
N HIS A 110 -11.36 -10.47 1.82
CA HIS A 110 -10.76 -11.80 1.99
C HIS A 110 -9.35 -11.60 2.53
N TRP A 111 -9.04 -12.24 3.63
CA TRP A 111 -7.75 -12.16 4.31
C TRP A 111 -7.02 -13.49 4.24
N ILE A 112 -5.74 -13.47 3.86
CA ILE A 112 -4.87 -14.65 3.78
C ILE A 112 -3.60 -14.33 4.55
N VAL A 113 -3.31 -15.09 5.61
CA VAL A 113 -2.07 -14.94 6.38
C VAL A 113 -0.90 -15.55 5.59
N VAL A 114 0.13 -14.75 5.36
CA VAL A 114 1.36 -15.16 4.67
C VAL A 114 2.43 -15.54 5.68
N THR A 115 2.63 -14.73 6.72
CA THR A 115 3.64 -14.95 7.76
C THR A 115 3.08 -14.56 9.12
N GLY A 116 3.32 -15.36 10.13
CA GLY A 116 2.93 -15.11 11.52
C GLY A 116 1.55 -15.64 11.87
N THR A 117 0.96 -15.06 12.92
CA THR A 117 -0.37 -15.43 13.42
C THR A 117 -1.22 -14.19 13.63
N ALA A 118 -2.39 -14.18 13.03
CA ALA A 118 -3.38 -13.12 13.19
C ALA A 118 -4.42 -13.52 14.25
N ARG A 119 -4.77 -12.58 15.14
CA ARG A 119 -6.03 -12.64 15.89
C ARG A 119 -7.05 -11.83 15.09
N VAL A 120 -8.14 -12.49 14.72
CA VAL A 120 -9.22 -11.90 13.93
C VAL A 120 -10.46 -11.77 14.80
N THR A 121 -11.02 -10.56 14.86
CA THR A 121 -12.40 -10.33 15.31
C THR A 121 -13.26 -10.21 14.07
N ARG A 122 -14.35 -10.98 13.99
CA ARG A 122 -15.34 -10.95 12.91
C ARG A 122 -16.75 -11.06 13.50
N GLY A 123 -17.46 -9.95 13.56
CA GLY A 123 -18.71 -9.87 14.33
C GLY A 123 -18.46 -10.16 15.81
N ASP A 124 -19.11 -11.19 16.33
CA ASP A 124 -18.97 -11.64 17.73
C ASP A 124 -17.90 -12.74 17.89
N GLU A 125 -17.31 -13.21 16.82
CA GLU A 125 -16.31 -14.26 16.85
C GLU A 125 -14.89 -13.67 16.99
N VAL A 126 -14.05 -14.33 17.79
CA VAL A 126 -12.62 -14.05 17.90
C VAL A 126 -11.86 -15.35 17.74
N PHE A 127 -10.98 -15.41 16.75
CA PHE A 127 -10.22 -16.61 16.43
C PHE A 127 -8.81 -16.29 15.94
N LEU A 128 -7.96 -17.30 15.90
CA LEU A 128 -6.60 -17.21 15.36
C LEU A 128 -6.55 -17.77 13.95
N LEU A 129 -5.81 -17.10 13.08
CA LEU A 129 -5.38 -17.61 11.77
C LEU A 129 -3.86 -17.69 11.75
N THR A 130 -3.33 -18.84 11.38
CA THR A 130 -1.90 -19.04 11.16
C THR A 130 -1.57 -18.97 9.67
N GLU A 131 -0.30 -19.13 9.34
CA GLU A 131 0.17 -19.13 7.94
C GLU A 131 -0.64 -20.06 7.05
N ASN A 132 -0.90 -19.65 5.81
CA ASN A 132 -1.73 -20.31 4.80
C ASN A 132 -3.21 -20.47 5.16
N GLN A 133 -3.68 -19.89 6.26
CA GLN A 133 -5.09 -19.82 6.57
C GLN A 133 -5.71 -18.51 6.06
N SER A 134 -7.01 -18.54 5.80
CA SER A 134 -7.78 -17.42 5.28
C SER A 134 -9.12 -17.27 5.94
N THR A 135 -9.69 -16.07 5.87
CA THR A 135 -11.07 -15.80 6.29
C THR A 135 -11.74 -14.82 5.33
N TYR A 136 -13.05 -14.88 5.30
CA TYR A 136 -13.92 -13.94 4.61
C TYR A 136 -14.59 -13.02 5.63
N ILE A 137 -14.56 -11.72 5.37
CA ILE A 137 -15.24 -10.67 6.13
C ILE A 137 -16.41 -10.19 5.28
N PRO A 138 -17.65 -10.52 5.63
CA PRO A 138 -18.83 -10.06 4.89
C PRO A 138 -19.02 -8.55 4.97
N LEU A 139 -19.73 -8.02 4.01
CA LEU A 139 -20.23 -6.65 3.98
C LEU A 139 -20.96 -6.31 5.30
N GLY A 140 -20.72 -5.12 5.86
CA GLY A 140 -21.39 -4.69 7.08
C GLY A 140 -20.93 -5.38 8.36
N THR A 141 -19.93 -6.25 8.31
CA THR A 141 -19.45 -6.98 9.49
C THR A 141 -18.36 -6.20 10.21
N LYS A 142 -18.51 -5.98 11.52
CA LYS A 142 -17.43 -5.41 12.35
C LYS A 142 -16.27 -6.38 12.40
N HIS A 143 -15.07 -5.86 12.19
CA HIS A 143 -13.87 -6.69 12.16
C HIS A 143 -12.63 -5.94 12.65
N ARG A 144 -11.64 -6.69 13.12
CA ARG A 144 -10.32 -6.21 13.54
C ARG A 144 -9.26 -7.24 13.24
N LEU A 145 -8.11 -6.77 12.80
CA LEU A 145 -6.87 -7.54 12.66
C LEU A 145 -5.90 -7.14 13.77
N GLU A 146 -5.36 -8.13 14.48
CA GLU A 146 -4.36 -7.94 15.52
C GLU A 146 -3.20 -8.92 15.31
N ASN A 147 -2.01 -8.47 15.64
CA ASN A 147 -0.82 -9.33 15.71
C ASN A 147 -0.52 -9.66 17.19
N PRO A 148 -0.90 -10.83 17.70
CA PRO A 148 -0.58 -11.25 19.06
C PRO A 148 0.85 -11.76 19.24
N GLY A 149 1.59 -11.94 18.13
CA GLY A 149 2.93 -12.54 18.10
C GLY A 149 4.06 -11.56 18.38
N ALA A 150 5.28 -12.11 18.48
CA ALA A 150 6.51 -11.35 18.65
C ALA A 150 7.23 -11.03 17.33
N MET A 151 6.74 -11.55 16.20
CA MET A 151 7.25 -11.29 14.85
C MET A 151 6.22 -10.47 14.05
N PRO A 152 6.64 -9.72 13.02
CA PRO A 152 5.70 -9.07 12.13
C PRO A 152 4.70 -10.07 11.52
N LEU A 153 3.43 -9.69 11.50
CA LEU A 153 2.37 -10.41 10.79
C LEU A 153 2.29 -9.84 9.38
N GLU A 154 2.33 -10.69 8.37
CA GLU A 154 2.11 -10.31 6.99
C GLU A 154 0.88 -11.03 6.44
N MET A 155 0.00 -10.29 5.80
CA MET A 155 -1.18 -10.85 5.14
C MET A 155 -1.51 -10.17 3.82
N ILE A 156 -2.20 -10.88 2.96
CA ILE A 156 -2.83 -10.35 1.75
C ILE A 156 -4.31 -10.13 2.04
N GLU A 157 -4.78 -8.92 1.75
CA GLU A 157 -6.17 -8.52 1.79
C GLU A 157 -6.67 -8.28 0.38
N VAL A 158 -7.75 -8.95 0.00
CA VAL A 158 -8.50 -8.68 -1.23
C VAL A 158 -9.81 -8.04 -0.84
N GLN A 159 -9.98 -6.77 -1.19
CA GLN A 159 -11.24 -6.03 -1.05
C GLN A 159 -12.04 -6.13 -2.34
N SER A 160 -13.33 -6.36 -2.26
CA SER A 160 -14.22 -6.39 -3.43
C SER A 160 -15.56 -5.75 -3.11
N GLY A 161 -16.07 -4.92 -4.03
CA GLY A 161 -17.32 -4.23 -3.83
C GLY A 161 -17.62 -3.15 -4.84
N GLY A 162 -18.73 -2.45 -4.63
CA GLY A 162 -19.17 -1.34 -5.50
C GLY A 162 -18.47 -0.02 -5.20
N TYR A 163 -17.87 0.12 -4.02
CA TYR A 163 -17.11 1.29 -3.62
C TYR A 163 -15.96 0.89 -2.69
N LEU A 164 -14.77 1.40 -2.97
CA LEU A 164 -13.52 0.98 -2.30
C LEU A 164 -12.78 2.16 -1.63
N GLY A 165 -13.41 3.32 -1.52
CA GLY A 165 -12.85 4.52 -0.91
C GLY A 165 -12.54 4.32 0.59
N GLU A 166 -11.50 5.01 1.08
CA GLU A 166 -11.12 4.97 2.50
C GLU A 166 -12.16 5.63 3.41
N ASP A 167 -13.05 6.46 2.88
CA ASP A 167 -14.19 7.09 3.56
C ASP A 167 -15.36 6.11 3.82
N ASP A 168 -15.36 4.90 3.22
CA ASP A 168 -16.27 3.80 3.56
C ASP A 168 -15.91 3.13 4.91
N ILE A 169 -14.81 3.51 5.55
CA ILE A 169 -14.37 2.92 6.81
C ILE A 169 -15.13 3.56 7.98
N VAL A 170 -16.03 2.82 8.60
CA VAL A 170 -16.62 3.17 9.90
C VAL A 170 -15.75 2.59 11.01
N ARG A 171 -15.16 3.46 11.86
CA ARG A 171 -14.31 3.06 12.98
C ARG A 171 -15.09 3.11 14.29
N PHE A 172 -15.06 2.02 15.05
CA PHE A 172 -15.71 1.92 16.37
C PHE A 172 -14.72 2.11 17.51
N GLU A 173 -13.53 1.52 17.39
CA GLU A 173 -12.44 1.62 18.35
C GLU A 173 -11.11 1.79 17.61
N ASP A 174 -10.36 2.81 17.96
CA ASP A 174 -9.03 3.06 17.41
C ASP A 174 -8.04 3.37 18.55
N LYS A 175 -7.15 2.42 18.83
CA LYS A 175 -6.10 2.57 19.87
C LYS A 175 -5.15 3.75 19.63
N TYR A 176 -5.13 4.29 18.41
CA TYR A 176 -4.20 5.35 17.99
C TYR A 176 -4.87 6.72 17.85
N ASN A 177 -6.11 6.86 18.28
CA ASN A 177 -6.87 8.14 18.26
C ASN A 177 -6.84 8.83 16.87
N ARG A 178 -6.87 8.09 15.79
CA ARG A 178 -7.04 8.65 14.45
C ARG A 178 -8.51 9.07 14.31
N GLY A 179 -8.81 10.30 14.71
CA GLY A 179 -10.17 10.81 14.86
C GLY A 179 -11.13 10.33 13.78
N SER A 180 -12.32 9.94 14.19
CA SER A 180 -13.47 9.83 13.30
C SER A 180 -13.66 11.19 12.63
N ASN A 181 -13.32 11.31 11.37
CA ASN A 181 -13.82 12.42 10.58
C ASN A 181 -15.35 12.28 10.57
N GLN A 182 -16.01 13.14 11.36
CA GLN A 182 -17.43 13.44 11.23
C GLN A 182 -17.68 14.21 9.96
#